data_9699a5ddc69e1025e20daf196708c155
#
_entry.id   9699a5ddc69e1025e20daf196708c155
#
_cell.length_a   1.000
_cell.length_b   1.000
_cell.length_c   1.000
_cell.angle_alpha   90.00
_cell.angle_beta   90.00
_cell.angle_gamma   90.00
#
_symmetry.space_group_name_H-M   'P 1'
#
loop_
_entity.id
_entity.type
_entity.pdbx_description
1 polymer ?
#
loop_
_entity_poly.entity_id
_entity_poly.type
_entity_poly.pdbx_seq_one_letter_code
_entity_poly.pdbx_strand_id
1 'polypeptide(L)'
;DEDLELIDINVKAARPEWMILTVLPVPPVTVRPSVTLESGERSEDDLTHKLVDVIRINQRLQENRDAGAPQLIVEDLWELLQYHVTTYLDNQTSGIPPARHRSGRPLKTLAQRLKGKEGRFRSNLSGKRVNFSARTVISPDPNLSINDIGVPIEIARELTMPVHVTPANLEWC
;
A
#
# COMPACT_ATOMS: atom_id res chain seq x y z
N ASP A 1 25.36 -16.06 17.67
CA ASP A 1 25.07 -14.66 18.04
C ASP A 1 26.20 -13.72 17.59
N GLU A 2 27.48 -14.12 17.71
CA GLU A 2 28.63 -13.30 17.29
C GLU A 2 28.60 -12.94 15.78
N ASP A 3 28.21 -13.89 14.90
CA ASP A 3 28.08 -13.63 13.47
C ASP A 3 26.97 -12.62 13.13
N LEU A 4 25.94 -12.54 13.97
CA LEU A 4 24.81 -11.62 13.79
C LEU A 4 25.19 -10.18 14.19
N GLU A 5 26.03 -10.03 15.19
CA GLU A 5 26.57 -8.72 15.58
C GLU A 5 27.50 -8.16 14.49
N LEU A 6 28.23 -9.03 13.78
CA LEU A 6 29.10 -8.61 12.65
C LEU A 6 28.31 -8.01 11.46
N ILE A 7 27.06 -8.38 11.30
CA ILE A 7 26.16 -7.83 10.25
C ILE A 7 25.15 -6.82 10.79
N ASP A 8 25.44 -6.22 11.95
CA ASP A 8 24.61 -5.18 12.60
C ASP A 8 23.17 -5.64 12.94
N ILE A 9 22.95 -6.93 13.17
CA ILE A 9 21.67 -7.44 13.66
C ILE A 9 21.68 -7.49 15.19
N ASN A 10 20.81 -6.68 15.80
CA ASN A 10 20.63 -6.74 17.24
C ASN A 10 19.79 -7.97 17.62
N VAL A 11 20.45 -9.00 18.09
CA VAL A 11 19.87 -10.31 18.45
C VAL A 11 18.77 -10.21 19.50
N LYS A 12 18.83 -9.21 20.39
CA LYS A 12 17.80 -8.99 21.43
C LYS A 12 16.52 -8.37 20.88
N ALA A 13 16.64 -7.60 19.80
CA ALA A 13 15.51 -6.89 19.19
C ALA A 13 14.93 -7.61 17.96
N ALA A 14 15.77 -8.36 17.22
CA ALA A 14 15.38 -9.03 15.97
C ALA A 14 16.13 -10.35 15.81
N ARG A 15 15.44 -11.46 16.03
CA ARG A 15 15.98 -12.79 15.79
C ARG A 15 15.81 -13.19 14.33
N PRO A 16 16.84 -13.76 13.66
CA PRO A 16 16.74 -14.18 12.26
C PRO A 16 15.64 -15.20 12.00
N GLU A 17 15.41 -16.10 12.93
CA GLU A 17 14.31 -17.10 12.83
C GLU A 17 12.93 -16.48 12.72
N TRP A 18 12.73 -15.25 13.19
CA TRP A 18 11.46 -14.52 13.03
C TRP A 18 11.18 -14.07 11.60
N MET A 19 12.20 -14.08 10.75
CA MET A 19 12.05 -13.76 9.33
C MET A 19 11.43 -14.92 8.54
N ILE A 20 11.42 -16.13 9.13
CA ILE A 20 10.75 -17.29 8.54
C ILE A 20 9.26 -17.22 8.91
N LEU A 21 8.43 -16.95 7.92
CA LEU A 21 6.99 -16.84 8.12
C LEU A 21 6.36 -18.22 8.33
N THR A 22 5.70 -18.41 9.45
CA THR A 22 4.83 -19.57 9.74
C THR A 22 3.36 -19.23 9.55
N VAL A 23 3.02 -17.94 9.61
CA VAL A 23 1.67 -17.39 9.44
C VAL A 23 1.76 -16.20 8.49
N LEU A 24 0.95 -16.18 7.45
CA LEU A 24 0.88 -15.06 6.51
C LEU A 24 -0.09 -14.00 7.03
N PRO A 25 0.33 -12.73 7.22
CA PRO A 25 -0.56 -11.66 7.59
C PRO A 25 -1.49 -11.30 6.42
N VAL A 26 -2.80 -11.32 6.68
CA VAL A 26 -3.83 -10.97 5.70
C VAL A 26 -4.38 -9.59 6.02
N PRO A 27 -4.26 -8.61 5.11
CA PRO A 27 -4.79 -7.28 5.35
C PRO A 27 -6.33 -7.28 5.35
N PRO A 28 -6.97 -6.36 6.10
CA PRO A 28 -8.41 -6.23 6.11
C PRO A 28 -8.96 -5.83 4.74
N VAL A 29 -10.25 -6.04 4.53
CA VAL A 29 -10.94 -5.76 3.25
C VAL A 29 -10.88 -4.29 2.83
N THR A 30 -10.70 -3.37 3.76
CA THR A 30 -10.52 -1.93 3.49
C THR A 30 -9.21 -1.61 2.78
N VAL A 31 -8.18 -2.44 2.95
CA VAL A 31 -6.88 -2.30 2.26
C VAL A 31 -6.93 -2.87 0.83
N ARG A 32 -7.84 -3.80 0.57
CA ARG A 32 -8.04 -4.48 -0.71
C ARG A 32 -9.51 -4.46 -1.12
N PRO A 33 -10.11 -3.28 -1.34
CA PRO A 33 -11.54 -3.17 -1.62
C PRO A 33 -11.89 -3.78 -2.98
N SER A 34 -13.07 -4.41 -3.05
CA SER A 34 -13.69 -4.79 -4.32
C SER A 34 -14.46 -3.62 -4.90
N VAL A 35 -14.23 -3.31 -6.16
CA VAL A 35 -14.91 -2.22 -6.88
C VAL A 35 -15.91 -2.80 -7.87
N THR A 36 -17.15 -2.32 -7.84
CA THR A 36 -18.15 -2.67 -8.85
C THR A 36 -17.97 -1.74 -10.05
N LEU A 37 -17.71 -2.31 -11.22
CA LEU A 37 -17.60 -1.58 -12.48
C LEU A 37 -18.99 -1.13 -12.95
N GLU A 38 -19.04 -0.16 -13.87
CA GLU A 38 -20.29 0.30 -14.51
C GLU A 38 -21.06 -0.82 -15.21
N SER A 39 -20.34 -1.87 -15.66
CA SER A 39 -20.91 -3.08 -16.22
C SER A 39 -21.63 -3.98 -15.20
N GLY A 40 -21.58 -3.67 -13.91
CA GLY A 40 -22.08 -4.51 -12.82
C GLY A 40 -21.13 -5.63 -12.39
N GLU A 41 -20.02 -5.83 -13.09
CA GLU A 41 -19.00 -6.81 -12.73
C GLU A 41 -18.16 -6.29 -11.55
N ARG A 42 -17.80 -7.19 -10.62
CA ARG A 42 -16.90 -6.86 -9.51
C ARG A 42 -15.45 -7.06 -9.92
N SER A 43 -14.65 -6.00 -9.77
CA SER A 43 -13.21 -6.06 -9.92
C SER A 43 -12.56 -6.20 -8.54
N GLU A 44 -11.79 -7.27 -8.36
CA GLU A 44 -11.05 -7.52 -7.13
C GLU A 44 -9.66 -6.88 -7.18
N ASP A 45 -9.15 -6.52 -6.00
CA ASP A 45 -7.82 -5.95 -5.84
C ASP A 45 -6.71 -6.98 -6.15
N ASP A 46 -5.54 -6.48 -6.59
CA ASP A 46 -4.39 -7.33 -6.90
C ASP A 46 -3.94 -8.18 -5.70
N LEU A 47 -4.02 -7.64 -4.48
CA LEU A 47 -3.70 -8.40 -3.26
C LEU A 47 -4.68 -9.55 -3.03
N THR A 48 -5.95 -9.37 -3.34
CA THR A 48 -6.95 -10.44 -3.22
C THR A 48 -6.65 -11.58 -4.18
N HIS A 49 -6.26 -11.28 -5.42
CA HIS A 49 -5.85 -12.31 -6.38
C HIS A 49 -4.65 -13.11 -5.87
N LYS A 50 -3.63 -12.43 -5.34
CA LYS A 50 -2.45 -13.10 -4.78
C LYS A 50 -2.77 -13.97 -3.56
N LEU A 51 -3.65 -13.51 -2.67
CA LEU A 51 -4.09 -14.30 -1.51
C LEU A 51 -4.85 -15.55 -1.93
N VAL A 52 -5.70 -15.45 -2.95
CA VAL A 52 -6.40 -16.62 -3.51
C VAL A 52 -5.40 -17.63 -4.09
N ASP A 53 -4.39 -17.16 -4.81
CA ASP A 53 -3.34 -18.03 -5.34
C ASP A 53 -2.58 -18.75 -4.21
N VAL A 54 -2.18 -18.02 -3.16
CA VAL A 54 -1.49 -18.60 -1.99
C VAL A 54 -2.35 -19.69 -1.34
N ILE A 55 -3.64 -19.43 -1.07
CA ILE A 55 -4.54 -20.40 -0.45
C ILE A 55 -4.69 -21.65 -1.35
N ARG A 56 -4.90 -21.46 -2.64
CA ARG A 56 -5.08 -22.55 -3.60
C ARG A 56 -3.85 -23.47 -3.65
N ILE A 57 -2.67 -22.90 -3.74
CA ILE A 57 -1.44 -23.70 -3.79
C ILE A 57 -1.15 -24.36 -2.44
N ASN A 58 -1.40 -23.67 -1.34
CA ASN A 58 -1.25 -24.24 0.00
C ASN A 58 -2.17 -25.45 0.21
N GLN A 59 -3.43 -25.39 -0.21
CA GLN A 59 -4.35 -26.53 -0.17
C GLN A 59 -3.86 -27.71 -1.02
N ARG A 60 -3.44 -27.43 -2.26
CA ARG A 60 -2.88 -28.48 -3.12
C ARG A 60 -1.61 -29.11 -2.55
N LEU A 61 -0.75 -28.32 -1.93
CA LEU A 61 0.45 -28.83 -1.26
C LEU A 61 0.07 -29.76 -0.10
N GLN A 62 -0.89 -29.35 0.72
CA GLN A 62 -1.37 -30.15 1.83
C GLN A 62 -1.99 -31.47 1.35
N GLU A 63 -2.90 -31.42 0.38
CA GLU A 63 -3.53 -32.60 -0.21
C GLU A 63 -2.52 -33.61 -0.78
N ASN A 64 -1.49 -33.14 -1.49
CA ASN A 64 -0.46 -34.00 -2.05
C ASN A 64 0.46 -34.60 -0.96
N ARG A 65 0.77 -33.85 0.09
CA ARG A 65 1.50 -34.36 1.24
C ARG A 65 0.71 -35.47 1.95
N ASP A 66 -0.56 -35.24 2.22
CA ASP A 66 -1.43 -36.17 2.93
C ASP A 66 -1.72 -37.43 2.11
N ALA A 67 -1.75 -37.31 0.79
CA ALA A 67 -1.89 -38.42 -0.15
C ALA A 67 -0.58 -39.22 -0.38
N GLY A 68 0.55 -38.80 0.20
CA GLY A 68 1.85 -39.44 0.01
C GLY A 68 2.38 -39.34 -1.43
N ALA A 69 2.13 -38.22 -2.10
CA ALA A 69 2.62 -37.97 -3.47
C ALA A 69 4.15 -38.01 -3.55
N PRO A 70 4.73 -38.27 -4.74
CA PRO A 70 6.19 -38.26 -4.95
C PRO A 70 6.80 -36.95 -4.48
N GLN A 71 7.97 -37.03 -3.84
CA GLN A 71 8.66 -35.89 -3.26
C GLN A 71 8.87 -34.75 -4.26
N LEU A 72 9.19 -35.06 -5.51
CA LEU A 72 9.36 -34.07 -6.57
C LEU A 72 8.13 -33.18 -6.75
N ILE A 73 6.92 -33.74 -6.71
CA ILE A 73 5.67 -32.98 -6.83
C ILE A 73 5.46 -32.07 -5.61
N VAL A 74 5.79 -32.56 -4.42
CA VAL A 74 5.69 -31.80 -3.17
C VAL A 74 6.67 -30.61 -3.19
N GLU A 75 7.89 -30.83 -3.66
CA GLU A 75 8.92 -29.80 -3.80
C GLU A 75 8.52 -28.74 -4.82
N ASP A 76 8.01 -29.12 -5.99
CA ASP A 76 7.50 -28.18 -7.01
C ASP A 76 6.37 -27.31 -6.47
N LEU A 77 5.43 -27.88 -5.72
CA LEU A 77 4.34 -27.13 -5.10
C LEU A 77 4.81 -26.20 -3.98
N TRP A 78 5.81 -26.63 -3.22
CA TRP A 78 6.44 -25.79 -2.21
C TRP A 78 7.14 -24.60 -2.84
N GLU A 79 7.91 -24.81 -3.89
CA GLU A 79 8.60 -23.73 -4.61
C GLU A 79 7.58 -22.75 -5.22
N LEU A 80 6.48 -23.26 -5.77
CA LEU A 80 5.38 -22.45 -6.28
C LEU A 80 4.71 -21.64 -5.15
N LEU A 81 4.49 -22.23 -3.98
CA LEU A 81 3.95 -21.51 -2.83
C LEU A 81 4.89 -20.38 -2.39
N GLN A 82 6.20 -20.66 -2.31
CA GLN A 82 7.23 -19.67 -2.01
C GLN A 82 7.22 -18.52 -3.01
N TYR A 83 7.10 -18.81 -4.30
CA TYR A 83 6.94 -17.79 -5.35
C TYR A 83 5.71 -16.89 -5.11
N HIS A 84 4.56 -17.48 -4.78
CA HIS A 84 3.35 -16.69 -4.52
C HIS A 84 3.45 -15.82 -3.28
N VAL A 85 4.06 -16.30 -2.20
CA VAL A 85 4.31 -15.51 -0.98
C VAL A 85 5.32 -14.39 -1.25
N THR A 86 6.41 -14.69 -1.94
CA THR A 86 7.41 -13.68 -2.31
C THR A 86 6.80 -12.56 -3.15
N THR A 87 6.05 -12.90 -4.20
CA THR A 87 5.40 -11.92 -5.08
C THR A 87 4.20 -11.22 -4.44
N TYR A 88 3.62 -11.76 -3.37
CA TYR A 88 2.65 -11.07 -2.53
C TYR A 88 3.30 -9.94 -1.73
N LEU A 89 4.48 -10.16 -1.20
CA LEU A 89 5.23 -9.17 -0.44
C LEU A 89 5.92 -8.16 -1.36
N ASP A 90 6.68 -8.62 -2.34
CA ASP A 90 7.39 -7.79 -3.33
C ASP A 90 7.37 -8.43 -4.73
N ASN A 91 6.65 -7.80 -5.65
CA ASN A 91 6.56 -8.24 -7.04
C ASN A 91 7.69 -7.71 -7.94
N GLN A 92 8.70 -7.09 -7.38
CA GLN A 92 9.88 -6.56 -8.08
C GLN A 92 11.19 -7.17 -7.57
N THR A 93 11.11 -8.34 -6.95
CA THR A 93 12.30 -9.05 -6.46
C THR A 93 13.17 -9.46 -7.63
N SER A 94 14.48 -9.17 -7.53
CA SER A 94 15.47 -9.54 -8.55
C SER A 94 15.55 -11.06 -8.72
N GLY A 95 15.65 -11.51 -9.96
CA GLY A 95 15.77 -12.95 -10.30
C GLY A 95 14.46 -13.73 -10.26
N ILE A 96 13.33 -13.12 -9.88
CA ILE A 96 12.01 -13.75 -9.84
C ILE A 96 11.11 -13.07 -10.87
N PRO A 97 10.45 -13.84 -11.77
CA PRO A 97 9.54 -13.26 -12.75
C PRO A 97 8.35 -12.61 -12.05
N PRO A 98 7.99 -11.35 -12.41
CA PRO A 98 6.90 -10.64 -11.78
C PRO A 98 5.54 -11.30 -12.10
N ALA A 99 4.71 -11.44 -11.08
CA ALA A 99 3.32 -11.85 -11.24
C ALA A 99 2.54 -10.79 -12.02
N ARG A 100 1.74 -11.22 -13.00
CA ARG A 100 1.00 -10.34 -13.90
C ARG A 100 -0.49 -10.63 -13.84
N HIS A 101 -1.28 -9.60 -14.04
CA HIS A 101 -2.70 -9.71 -14.30
C HIS A 101 -2.91 -10.33 -15.69
N ARG A 102 -4.09 -10.92 -15.97
CA ARG A 102 -4.45 -11.45 -17.31
C ARG A 102 -4.36 -10.41 -18.43
N SER A 103 -4.40 -9.11 -18.12
CA SER A 103 -4.15 -8.00 -19.06
C SER A 103 -2.66 -7.75 -19.37
N GLY A 104 -1.75 -8.52 -18.78
CA GLY A 104 -0.30 -8.38 -18.96
C GLY A 104 0.38 -7.37 -18.04
N ARG A 105 -0.36 -6.49 -17.34
CA ARG A 105 0.27 -5.55 -16.40
C ARG A 105 0.79 -6.28 -15.16
N PRO A 106 1.94 -5.86 -14.58
CA PRO A 106 2.43 -6.41 -13.33
C PRO A 106 1.48 -6.06 -12.17
N LEU A 107 1.30 -7.01 -11.25
CA LEU A 107 0.49 -6.79 -10.06
C LEU A 107 1.18 -5.82 -9.10
N LYS A 108 0.39 -4.92 -8.51
CA LYS A 108 0.83 -3.99 -7.48
C LYS A 108 0.60 -4.59 -6.10
N THR A 109 1.67 -5.10 -5.51
CA THR A 109 1.63 -5.78 -4.21
C THR A 109 2.14 -4.90 -3.06
N LEU A 110 2.38 -5.44 -1.86
CA LEU A 110 2.63 -4.63 -0.67
C LEU A 110 3.82 -3.67 -0.81
N ALA A 111 4.98 -4.16 -1.26
CA ALA A 111 6.17 -3.31 -1.41
C ALA A 111 5.92 -2.18 -2.41
N GLN A 112 5.23 -2.45 -3.52
CA GLN A 112 4.92 -1.44 -4.54
C GLN A 112 3.91 -0.39 -4.06
N ARG A 113 3.10 -0.69 -3.04
CA ARG A 113 2.19 0.28 -2.41
C ARG A 113 2.90 1.23 -1.46
N LEU A 114 4.02 0.81 -0.90
CA LEU A 114 4.77 1.57 0.10
C LEU A 114 5.85 2.44 -0.53
N LYS A 115 6.62 1.86 -1.48
CA LYS A 115 7.79 2.52 -2.08
C LYS A 115 7.43 3.43 -3.26
N GLY A 116 8.33 4.34 -3.56
CA GLY A 116 8.27 5.23 -4.72
C GLY A 116 7.52 6.52 -4.48
N LYS A 117 7.48 7.37 -5.53
CA LYS A 117 6.87 8.71 -5.51
C LYS A 117 5.37 8.66 -5.22
N GLU A 118 4.67 7.67 -5.77
CA GLU A 118 3.23 7.47 -5.61
C GLU A 118 2.89 6.49 -4.50
N GLY A 119 3.90 6.05 -3.75
CA GLY A 119 3.72 5.16 -2.62
C GLY A 119 3.14 5.87 -1.39
N ARG A 120 2.78 5.07 -0.39
CA ARG A 120 2.09 5.56 0.81
C ARG A 120 2.91 6.61 1.57
N PHE A 121 4.21 6.43 1.68
CA PHE A 121 5.05 7.36 2.43
C PHE A 121 5.13 8.73 1.77
N ARG A 122 5.45 8.80 0.48
CA ARG A 122 5.71 10.07 -0.21
C ARG A 122 4.45 10.82 -0.64
N SER A 123 3.38 10.14 -1.01
CA SER A 123 2.16 10.79 -1.53
C SER A 123 0.98 10.85 -0.55
N ASN A 124 1.03 10.16 0.59
CA ASN A 124 -0.07 10.15 1.54
C ASN A 124 0.32 10.52 2.98
N LEU A 125 1.58 10.28 3.38
CA LEU A 125 2.05 10.56 4.74
C LEU A 125 2.92 11.81 4.82
N SER A 126 3.97 11.91 4.01
CA SER A 126 4.85 13.11 3.98
C SER A 126 4.15 14.32 3.36
N GLY A 127 3.29 14.09 2.39
CA GLY A 127 2.44 15.11 1.78
C GLY A 127 1.13 14.49 1.33
N LYS A 128 0.04 15.21 1.43
CA LYS A 128 -1.30 14.76 1.04
C LYS A 128 -2.11 15.91 0.47
N ARG A 129 -3.16 15.58 -0.27
CA ARG A 129 -4.14 16.58 -0.73
C ARG A 129 -5.01 17.00 0.44
N VAL A 130 -5.22 18.30 0.56
CA VAL A 130 -6.02 18.89 1.63
C VAL A 130 -7.22 19.62 1.05
N ASN A 131 -8.31 19.64 1.83
CA ASN A 131 -9.48 20.44 1.55
C ASN A 131 -9.24 21.91 1.96
N PHE A 132 -10.17 22.80 1.64
CA PHE A 132 -10.11 24.23 1.97
C PHE A 132 -8.85 24.90 1.39
N SER A 133 -8.49 24.58 0.17
CA SER A 133 -7.37 25.13 -0.56
C SER A 133 -7.80 25.71 -1.90
N ALA A 134 -7.05 26.69 -2.37
CA ALA A 134 -7.28 27.31 -3.67
C ALA A 134 -5.97 27.44 -4.44
N ARG A 135 -6.10 27.65 -5.75
CA ARG A 135 -4.97 27.88 -6.64
C ARG A 135 -5.37 28.89 -7.71
N THR A 136 -4.52 29.86 -7.95
CA THR A 136 -4.70 30.85 -9.03
C THR A 136 -3.36 31.32 -9.56
N VAL A 137 -3.40 32.11 -10.64
CA VAL A 137 -2.22 32.77 -11.19
C VAL A 137 -1.74 33.84 -10.21
N ILE A 138 -0.43 33.97 -10.03
CA ILE A 138 0.20 35.02 -9.25
C ILE A 138 0.71 36.12 -10.19
N SER A 139 0.60 37.38 -9.73
CA SER A 139 1.08 38.55 -10.42
C SER A 139 1.79 39.48 -9.40
N PRO A 140 2.88 40.17 -9.78
CA PRO A 140 3.53 41.12 -8.89
C PRO A 140 2.65 42.37 -8.66
N ASP A 141 2.67 42.89 -7.45
CA ASP A 141 2.04 44.16 -7.09
C ASP A 141 3.03 45.01 -6.24
N PRO A 142 3.51 46.14 -6.76
CA PRO A 142 4.49 46.98 -6.04
C PRO A 142 3.89 47.69 -4.85
N ASN A 143 2.57 47.75 -4.68
CA ASN A 143 1.89 48.40 -3.58
C ASN A 143 1.76 47.51 -2.31
N LEU A 144 2.02 46.22 -2.46
CA LEU A 144 2.00 45.29 -1.33
C LEU A 144 3.32 45.25 -0.59
N SER A 145 3.25 45.14 0.71
CA SER A 145 4.44 44.87 1.56
C SER A 145 4.94 43.43 1.28
N ILE A 146 6.21 43.18 1.59
CA ILE A 146 6.84 41.87 1.46
C ILE A 146 6.14 40.75 2.25
N ASN A 147 5.40 41.15 3.29
CA ASN A 147 4.66 40.24 4.15
C ASN A 147 3.19 40.11 3.77
N ASP A 148 2.72 40.81 2.73
CA ASP A 148 1.32 40.85 2.35
C ASP A 148 1.06 40.00 1.13
N ILE A 149 -0.13 39.40 1.06
CA ILE A 149 -0.62 38.61 -0.08
C ILE A 149 -2.01 39.13 -0.46
N GLY A 150 -2.17 39.53 -1.72
CA GLY A 150 -3.47 39.85 -2.29
C GLY A 150 -4.22 38.59 -2.68
N VAL A 151 -5.36 38.34 -2.07
CA VAL A 151 -6.22 37.19 -2.40
C VAL A 151 -7.43 37.69 -3.22
N PRO A 152 -7.74 37.05 -4.37
CA PRO A 152 -8.94 37.36 -5.15
C PRO A 152 -10.20 37.19 -4.29
N ILE A 153 -11.12 38.18 -4.38
CA ILE A 153 -12.34 38.21 -3.56
C ILE A 153 -13.24 36.98 -3.80
N GLU A 154 -13.23 36.45 -5.01
CA GLU A 154 -13.97 35.23 -5.36
C GLU A 154 -13.46 34.02 -4.58
N ILE A 155 -12.14 33.83 -4.50
CA ILE A 155 -11.54 32.78 -3.70
C ILE A 155 -11.87 32.96 -2.21
N ALA A 156 -11.78 34.19 -1.71
CA ALA A 156 -12.07 34.49 -0.31
C ALA A 156 -13.55 34.23 0.07
N ARG A 157 -14.47 34.32 -0.89
CA ARG A 157 -15.90 34.01 -0.68
C ARG A 157 -16.19 32.51 -0.66
N GLU A 158 -15.45 31.74 -1.44
CA GLU A 158 -15.66 30.29 -1.59
C GLU A 158 -14.93 29.48 -0.49
N LEU A 159 -13.76 29.94 -0.06
CA LEU A 159 -13.00 29.25 0.96
C LEU A 159 -13.64 29.44 2.34
N THR A 160 -13.89 28.32 3.00
CA THR A 160 -14.42 28.27 4.35
C THR A 160 -13.42 27.64 5.30
N MET A 161 -13.44 28.04 6.54
CA MET A 161 -12.61 27.49 7.61
C MET A 161 -13.53 26.87 8.67
N PRO A 162 -13.32 25.60 9.05
CA PRO A 162 -14.12 24.99 10.10
C PRO A 162 -13.80 25.63 11.45
N VAL A 163 -14.82 26.10 12.16
CA VAL A 163 -14.71 26.72 13.46
C VAL A 163 -15.65 26.03 14.44
N HIS A 164 -15.16 25.69 15.63
CA HIS A 164 -16.02 25.21 16.71
C HIS A 164 -16.83 26.36 17.29
N VAL A 165 -18.15 26.22 17.30
CA VAL A 165 -19.05 27.22 17.90
C VAL A 165 -18.96 27.16 19.41
N THR A 166 -18.63 28.29 20.02
CA THR A 166 -18.56 28.50 21.47
C THR A 166 -19.43 29.70 21.85
N PRO A 167 -19.81 29.88 23.13
CA PRO A 167 -20.56 31.06 23.53
C PRO A 167 -19.89 32.39 23.18
N ALA A 168 -18.56 32.39 23.05
CA ALA A 168 -17.80 33.60 22.75
C ALA A 168 -17.83 34.01 21.26
N ASN A 169 -18.07 33.08 20.35
CA ASN A 169 -18.09 33.33 18.90
C ASN A 169 -19.45 33.10 18.24
N LEU A 170 -20.48 32.84 19.05
CA LEU A 170 -21.84 32.53 18.58
C LEU A 170 -22.46 33.66 17.75
N GLU A 171 -22.18 34.90 18.12
CA GLU A 171 -22.74 36.07 17.43
C GLU A 171 -22.11 36.33 16.05
N TRP A 172 -20.93 35.79 15.84
CA TRP A 172 -20.15 35.98 14.61
C TRP A 172 -20.22 34.78 13.66
N CYS A 173 -20.49 33.58 14.16
CA CYS A 173 -20.71 32.41 13.34
C CYS A 173 -22.10 32.39 12.69
#